data_319ab0838234858876cc53902365a99d
#
_entry.id   319ab0838234858876cc53902365a99d
#
_cell.length_a   1.000
_cell.length_b   1.000
_cell.length_c   1.000
_cell.angle_alpha   90.00
_cell.angle_beta   90.00
_cell.angle_gamma   90.00
#
_symmetry.space_group_name_H-M   'P 1'
#
loop_
_entity.id
_entity.type
_entity.pdbx_description
1 polymer ?
#
loop_
_entity_poly.entity_id
_entity_poly.type
_entity_poly.pdbx_seq_one_letter_code
_entity_poly.pdbx_strand_id
1 'polypeptide(L)'
;MKTNMTTATLLVVLCCFHVASGVTHTMQHFYTATSGIPNFPEFIIVSVVDGQQTVSYDSITKRLVPKAKWMAAAVDSDYWNQETEKAVGTEASFKNNVVVAKSRFNQTEGVHTYQNMYGCQWDDESQAVDGYDQYGYDGEDFISLDLKDLRYVAPNQQAVITKNNWDNDRAKLEYLKQYYTQTCIEWLKKYLQFGSSTLGRTVSPEVTLLQKDSRVVCHSTGFYPDGVMITLKRDGVDMHEDVDMGETLPNEDGTFQKRAELTVSLEGRKKGEFTCEVAHKSGKPIVKILIVEEGINLVGIIIGCVIAALVLIGVVVAIVMMKKKGYKKAGQSDSDSDTSDPKVRFILQFRPGVLKLLQACASQIDSNDFG
;
A
#
# COMPACT_ATOMS: atom_id res chain seq x y z
N MET A 1 -59.87 12.79 -16.58
CA MET A 1 -58.81 12.01 -17.23
C MET A 1 -57.70 12.94 -17.76
N LYS A 2 -57.14 13.84 -16.92
CA LYS A 2 -56.09 14.81 -17.30
C LYS A 2 -54.85 14.79 -16.36
N THR A 3 -54.78 13.85 -15.42
CA THR A 3 -53.70 13.81 -14.39
C THR A 3 -52.56 12.84 -14.70
N ASN A 4 -52.66 12.01 -15.75
CA ASN A 4 -51.63 10.97 -15.99
C ASN A 4 -50.55 11.38 -17.00
N MET A 5 -50.67 12.52 -17.67
CA MET A 5 -49.70 12.93 -18.69
C MET A 5 -48.53 13.76 -18.10
N THR A 6 -48.82 14.53 -17.05
CA THR A 6 -47.81 15.33 -16.35
C THR A 6 -46.88 14.51 -15.46
N THR A 7 -47.37 13.45 -14.81
CA THR A 7 -46.57 12.51 -14.01
C THR A 7 -45.67 11.62 -14.87
N ALA A 8 -46.13 11.19 -16.05
CA ALA A 8 -45.30 10.41 -16.98
C ALA A 8 -44.19 11.27 -17.59
N THR A 9 -44.46 12.54 -17.90
CA THR A 9 -43.42 13.46 -18.42
C THR A 9 -42.38 13.81 -17.34
N LEU A 10 -42.76 13.95 -16.08
CA LEU A 10 -41.86 14.18 -14.97
C LEU A 10 -40.95 12.96 -14.71
N LEU A 11 -41.50 11.73 -14.81
CA LEU A 11 -40.69 10.49 -14.65
C LEU A 11 -39.72 10.28 -15.80
N VAL A 12 -40.07 10.64 -17.03
CA VAL A 12 -39.14 10.55 -18.18
C VAL A 12 -38.02 11.58 -18.07
N VAL A 13 -38.29 12.78 -17.55
CA VAL A 13 -37.24 13.80 -17.32
C VAL A 13 -36.30 13.41 -16.16
N LEU A 14 -36.80 12.72 -15.11
CA LEU A 14 -35.94 12.24 -14.02
C LEU A 14 -35.05 11.04 -14.41
N CYS A 15 -35.44 10.25 -15.41
CA CYS A 15 -34.62 9.12 -15.88
C CYS A 15 -33.47 9.52 -16.84
N CYS A 16 -33.40 10.77 -17.30
CA CYS A 16 -32.37 11.20 -18.26
C CYS A 16 -31.15 11.87 -17.63
N PHE A 17 -31.10 12.05 -16.31
CA PHE A 17 -29.87 12.46 -15.64
C PHE A 17 -29.05 11.24 -15.19
N HIS A 18 -28.63 10.40 -16.12
CA HIS A 18 -27.36 9.74 -15.97
C HIS A 18 -26.30 10.84 -16.13
N VAL A 19 -25.82 11.38 -15.04
CA VAL A 19 -24.60 12.16 -15.05
C VAL A 19 -23.51 11.16 -15.48
N ALA A 20 -23.23 11.12 -16.78
CA ALA A 20 -22.00 10.53 -17.24
C ALA A 20 -20.90 11.32 -16.52
N SER A 21 -20.11 10.67 -15.73
CA SER A 21 -18.95 11.30 -15.09
C SER A 21 -17.79 11.09 -16.04
N GLY A 22 -17.33 12.17 -16.67
CA GLY A 22 -16.13 12.15 -17.49
C GLY A 22 -14.95 11.56 -16.73
N VAL A 23 -14.05 10.94 -17.45
CA VAL A 23 -12.80 10.42 -16.91
C VAL A 23 -11.67 11.38 -17.30
N THR A 24 -10.98 11.91 -16.29
CA THR A 24 -9.80 12.72 -16.52
C THR A 24 -8.60 11.80 -16.71
N HIS A 25 -8.02 11.82 -17.89
CA HIS A 25 -6.82 11.10 -18.24
C HIS A 25 -5.56 11.97 -18.04
N THR A 26 -4.44 11.35 -17.64
CA THR A 26 -3.21 12.07 -17.31
C THR A 26 -1.99 11.46 -17.98
N MET A 27 -1.07 12.31 -18.43
CA MET A 27 0.30 11.92 -18.76
C MET A 27 1.26 12.77 -17.95
N GLN A 28 2.15 12.12 -17.22
CA GLN A 28 3.04 12.73 -16.23
C GLN A 28 4.47 12.27 -16.45
N HIS A 29 5.41 13.19 -16.26
CA HIS A 29 6.84 12.94 -16.35
C HIS A 29 7.51 13.46 -15.08
N PHE A 30 8.34 12.60 -14.46
CA PHE A 30 9.09 12.90 -13.25
C PHE A 30 10.57 12.79 -13.57
N TYR A 31 11.29 13.90 -13.45
CA TYR A 31 12.72 13.98 -13.64
C TYR A 31 13.38 14.28 -12.30
N THR A 32 14.35 13.48 -11.90
CA THR A 32 15.07 13.65 -10.65
C THR A 32 16.56 13.60 -10.88
N ALA A 33 17.25 14.69 -10.60
CA ALA A 33 18.70 14.70 -10.50
C ALA A 33 19.12 14.67 -9.03
N THR A 34 20.13 13.85 -8.73
CA THR A 34 20.70 13.72 -7.38
C THR A 34 22.21 13.95 -7.41
N SER A 35 22.77 14.42 -6.31
CA SER A 35 24.22 14.50 -6.13
C SER A 35 24.61 13.94 -4.77
N GLY A 36 25.81 13.36 -4.67
CA GLY A 36 26.40 12.94 -3.40
C GLY A 36 25.90 11.58 -2.85
N ILE A 37 25.15 10.79 -3.62
CA ILE A 37 24.71 9.46 -3.21
C ILE A 37 25.57 8.40 -3.92
N PRO A 38 26.45 7.67 -3.21
CA PRO A 38 27.27 6.62 -3.81
C PRO A 38 26.43 5.51 -4.42
N ASN A 39 26.77 5.03 -5.62
CA ASN A 39 26.12 3.92 -6.32
C ASN A 39 24.63 4.12 -6.63
N PHE A 40 24.15 5.35 -6.58
CA PHE A 40 22.79 5.73 -6.97
C PHE A 40 22.85 6.51 -8.31
N PRO A 41 21.86 6.35 -9.21
CA PRO A 41 21.83 7.13 -10.44
C PRO A 41 21.78 8.64 -10.16
N GLU A 42 22.64 9.42 -10.81
CA GLU A 42 22.63 10.88 -10.69
C GLU A 42 21.44 11.53 -11.42
N PHE A 43 20.79 10.79 -12.32
CA PHE A 43 19.59 11.26 -13.01
C PHE A 43 18.65 10.10 -13.35
N ILE A 44 17.36 10.31 -13.10
CA ILE A 44 16.29 9.34 -13.36
C ILE A 44 15.13 10.05 -14.03
N ILE A 45 14.50 9.39 -15.03
CA ILE A 45 13.22 9.76 -15.60
C ILE A 45 12.21 8.62 -15.35
N VAL A 46 11.02 8.99 -14.93
CA VAL A 46 9.85 8.10 -14.89
C VAL A 46 8.70 8.79 -15.60
N SER A 47 8.04 8.09 -16.52
CA SER A 47 6.82 8.60 -17.14
C SER A 47 5.64 7.67 -16.82
N VAL A 48 4.46 8.26 -16.66
CA VAL A 48 3.25 7.62 -16.19
C VAL A 48 2.07 8.07 -17.05
N VAL A 49 1.19 7.14 -17.41
CA VAL A 49 -0.11 7.42 -18.05
C VAL A 49 -1.20 6.75 -17.21
N ASP A 50 -2.17 7.52 -16.75
CA ASP A 50 -3.26 7.07 -15.87
C ASP A 50 -2.76 6.21 -14.70
N GLY A 51 -1.72 6.69 -13.99
CA GLY A 51 -1.11 6.00 -12.87
C GLY A 51 -0.22 4.82 -13.23
N GLN A 52 -0.16 4.39 -14.48
CA GLN A 52 0.71 3.30 -14.91
C GLN A 52 2.04 3.80 -15.45
N GLN A 53 3.15 3.30 -14.90
CA GLN A 53 4.47 3.59 -15.42
C GLN A 53 4.62 3.07 -16.85
N THR A 54 5.04 3.94 -17.76
CA THR A 54 5.19 3.64 -19.20
C THR A 54 6.65 3.45 -19.59
N VAL A 55 7.52 4.35 -19.14
CA VAL A 55 8.96 4.32 -19.45
C VAL A 55 9.80 4.70 -18.23
N SER A 56 11.07 4.31 -18.27
CA SER A 56 12.09 4.82 -17.36
C SER A 56 13.42 5.01 -18.05
N TYR A 57 14.22 5.95 -17.51
CA TYR A 57 15.61 6.19 -17.84
C TYR A 57 16.42 6.34 -16.56
N ASP A 58 17.63 5.89 -16.54
CA ASP A 58 18.60 6.21 -15.49
C ASP A 58 19.99 6.49 -16.06
N SER A 59 20.78 7.28 -15.34
CA SER A 59 22.10 7.73 -15.77
C SER A 59 23.19 6.64 -15.73
N ILE A 60 22.92 5.47 -15.13
CA ILE A 60 23.84 4.33 -15.10
C ILE A 60 23.71 3.56 -16.41
N THR A 61 22.48 3.18 -16.78
CA THR A 61 22.21 2.43 -18.01
C THR A 61 22.22 3.30 -19.26
N LYS A 62 21.92 4.59 -19.11
CA LYS A 62 21.79 5.60 -20.17
C LYS A 62 20.87 5.17 -21.30
N ARG A 63 19.79 4.49 -20.96
CA ARG A 63 18.78 4.02 -21.91
C ARG A 63 17.38 4.30 -21.41
N LEU A 64 16.56 4.84 -22.29
CA LEU A 64 15.12 4.91 -22.07
C LEU A 64 14.51 3.56 -22.43
N VAL A 65 13.82 2.94 -21.48
CA VAL A 65 13.24 1.60 -21.65
C VAL A 65 11.74 1.59 -21.34
N PRO A 66 10.92 0.83 -22.11
CA PRO A 66 9.53 0.63 -21.79
C PRO A 66 9.38 -0.19 -20.51
N LYS A 67 8.42 0.20 -19.66
CA LYS A 67 7.99 -0.52 -18.46
C LYS A 67 6.65 -1.22 -18.66
N ALA A 68 5.80 -0.68 -19.52
CA ALA A 68 4.55 -1.32 -19.91
C ALA A 68 4.72 -2.11 -21.22
N LYS A 69 4.18 -3.33 -21.26
CA LYS A 69 4.26 -4.19 -22.48
C LYS A 69 3.63 -3.54 -23.69
N TRP A 70 2.49 -2.85 -23.52
CA TRP A 70 1.83 -2.15 -24.60
C TRP A 70 2.65 -0.97 -25.14
N MET A 71 3.44 -0.31 -24.27
CA MET A 71 4.33 0.77 -24.67
C MET A 71 5.47 0.27 -25.56
N ALA A 72 6.02 -0.91 -25.26
CA ALA A 72 7.04 -1.53 -26.09
C ALA A 72 6.55 -1.87 -27.51
N ALA A 73 5.25 -2.18 -27.66
CA ALA A 73 4.62 -2.51 -28.92
C ALA A 73 4.07 -1.29 -29.68
N ALA A 74 3.94 -0.14 -29.03
CA ALA A 74 3.33 1.07 -29.57
C ALA A 74 4.22 1.86 -30.54
N VAL A 75 5.54 1.69 -30.43
CA VAL A 75 6.57 2.48 -31.12
C VAL A 75 7.73 1.60 -31.56
N ASP A 76 8.45 2.03 -32.57
CA ASP A 76 9.57 1.32 -33.17
C ASP A 76 10.91 1.55 -32.43
N SER A 77 11.98 0.91 -32.94
CA SER A 77 13.33 1.06 -32.39
C SER A 77 13.90 2.48 -32.54
N ASP A 78 13.52 3.18 -33.59
CA ASP A 78 14.03 4.52 -33.87
C ASP A 78 13.50 5.53 -32.87
N TYR A 79 12.24 5.38 -32.46
CA TYR A 79 11.69 6.14 -31.36
C TYR A 79 12.52 5.99 -30.08
N TRP A 80 12.84 4.73 -29.68
CA TRP A 80 13.60 4.49 -28.45
C TRP A 80 15.01 5.08 -28.50
N ASN A 81 15.66 5.05 -29.65
CA ASN A 81 16.97 5.65 -29.82
C ASN A 81 16.92 7.18 -29.71
N GLN A 82 15.97 7.83 -30.41
CA GLN A 82 15.81 9.28 -30.38
C GLN A 82 15.45 9.80 -28.99
N GLU A 83 14.50 9.14 -28.30
CA GLU A 83 14.10 9.54 -26.95
C GLU A 83 15.21 9.27 -25.93
N THR A 84 16.05 8.25 -26.13
CA THR A 84 17.25 8.03 -25.32
C THR A 84 18.26 9.16 -25.49
N GLU A 85 18.53 9.62 -26.73
CA GLU A 85 19.42 10.75 -26.97
C GLU A 85 18.93 12.04 -26.30
N LYS A 86 17.62 12.31 -26.38
CA LYS A 86 16.99 13.44 -25.67
C LYS A 86 17.15 13.31 -24.15
N ALA A 87 16.95 12.12 -23.58
CA ALA A 87 17.12 11.86 -22.15
C ALA A 87 18.58 12.11 -21.69
N VAL A 88 19.57 11.68 -22.48
CA VAL A 88 21.01 11.95 -22.22
C VAL A 88 21.31 13.45 -22.24
N GLY A 89 20.77 14.21 -23.20
CA GLY A 89 20.91 15.66 -23.24
C GLY A 89 20.26 16.34 -22.03
N THR A 90 19.09 15.85 -21.62
CA THR A 90 18.37 16.33 -20.43
C THR A 90 19.14 16.03 -19.15
N GLU A 91 19.73 14.84 -19.01
CA GLU A 91 20.60 14.47 -17.89
C GLU A 91 21.68 15.52 -17.66
N ALA A 92 22.41 15.93 -18.74
CA ALA A 92 23.46 16.93 -18.63
C ALA A 92 22.93 18.27 -18.08
N SER A 93 21.76 18.70 -18.56
CA SER A 93 21.10 19.93 -18.11
C SER A 93 20.69 19.85 -16.62
N PHE A 94 20.11 18.72 -16.20
CA PHE A 94 19.67 18.54 -14.81
C PHE A 94 20.84 18.44 -13.83
N LYS A 95 21.90 17.75 -14.19
CA LYS A 95 23.14 17.72 -13.38
C LYS A 95 23.73 19.15 -13.22
N ASN A 96 23.71 19.95 -14.26
CA ASN A 96 24.14 21.35 -14.17
C ASN A 96 23.17 22.17 -13.28
N ASN A 97 21.87 21.91 -13.35
CA ASN A 97 20.88 22.60 -12.49
C ASN A 97 21.14 22.35 -11.00
N VAL A 98 21.53 21.13 -10.60
CA VAL A 98 21.96 20.85 -9.22
C VAL A 98 23.15 21.72 -8.83
N VAL A 99 24.19 21.84 -9.69
CA VAL A 99 25.36 22.68 -9.42
C VAL A 99 24.98 24.16 -9.26
N VAL A 100 24.11 24.66 -10.14
CA VAL A 100 23.62 26.04 -10.10
C VAL A 100 22.79 26.28 -8.83
N ALA A 101 21.90 25.38 -8.49
CA ALA A 101 21.08 25.49 -7.28
C ALA A 101 21.94 25.48 -6.01
N LYS A 102 22.87 24.54 -5.87
CA LYS A 102 23.85 24.51 -4.78
C LYS A 102 24.55 25.86 -4.60
N SER A 103 25.04 26.43 -5.69
CA SER A 103 25.69 27.74 -5.64
C SER A 103 24.78 28.86 -5.18
N ARG A 104 23.52 28.88 -5.61
CA ARG A 104 22.54 29.91 -5.22
C ARG A 104 22.09 29.80 -3.75
N PHE A 105 22.05 28.57 -3.21
CA PHE A 105 21.74 28.30 -1.82
C PHE A 105 22.97 28.32 -0.90
N ASN A 106 24.16 28.69 -1.41
CA ASN A 106 25.44 28.69 -0.68
C ASN A 106 25.80 27.36 -0.05
N GLN A 107 25.50 26.26 -0.75
CA GLN A 107 25.79 24.89 -0.31
C GLN A 107 27.03 24.39 -1.02
N THR A 108 27.95 23.74 -0.29
CA THR A 108 29.21 23.21 -0.85
C THR A 108 29.23 21.69 -0.86
N GLU A 109 28.60 21.04 0.11
CA GLU A 109 28.62 19.60 0.34
C GLU A 109 27.21 19.07 0.58
N GLY A 110 27.07 17.76 0.67
CA GLY A 110 25.84 17.08 1.00
C GLY A 110 25.14 16.42 -0.19
N VAL A 111 24.07 15.72 0.12
CA VAL A 111 23.15 15.14 -0.85
C VAL A 111 22.14 16.21 -1.25
N HIS A 112 22.00 16.44 -2.54
CA HIS A 112 21.07 17.41 -3.09
C HIS A 112 20.24 16.80 -4.22
N THR A 113 18.99 17.25 -4.31
CA THR A 113 18.04 16.81 -5.34
C THR A 113 17.49 18.01 -6.11
N TYR A 114 17.39 17.87 -7.43
CA TYR A 114 16.69 18.81 -8.30
C TYR A 114 15.66 18.03 -9.10
N GLN A 115 14.39 18.37 -8.93
CA GLN A 115 13.27 17.62 -9.46
C GLN A 115 12.44 18.47 -10.42
N ASN A 116 11.85 17.82 -11.40
CA ASN A 116 10.81 18.41 -12.24
C ASN A 116 9.67 17.42 -12.42
N MET A 117 8.46 17.89 -12.23
CA MET A 117 7.24 17.20 -12.56
C MET A 117 6.47 18.03 -13.58
N TYR A 118 6.20 17.45 -14.75
CA TYR A 118 5.41 18.10 -15.77
C TYR A 118 4.47 17.12 -16.45
N GLY A 119 3.42 17.65 -17.08
CA GLY A 119 2.45 16.80 -17.75
C GLY A 119 1.21 17.54 -18.22
N CYS A 120 0.24 16.76 -18.66
CA CYS A 120 -1.05 17.26 -19.12
C CYS A 120 -2.19 16.36 -18.67
N GLN A 121 -3.39 16.94 -18.66
CA GLN A 121 -4.64 16.29 -18.33
C GLN A 121 -5.67 16.54 -19.41
N TRP A 122 -6.51 15.56 -19.65
CA TRP A 122 -7.60 15.64 -20.62
C TRP A 122 -8.83 14.93 -20.07
N ASP A 123 -9.93 15.64 -19.98
CA ASP A 123 -11.23 15.10 -19.63
C ASP A 123 -11.97 14.65 -20.87
N ASP A 124 -12.39 13.39 -20.92
CA ASP A 124 -12.95 12.75 -22.12
C ASP A 124 -14.38 13.21 -22.43
N GLU A 125 -15.13 13.76 -21.45
CA GLU A 125 -16.49 14.27 -21.64
C GLU A 125 -16.49 15.75 -21.97
N SER A 126 -15.92 16.59 -21.11
CA SER A 126 -15.88 18.04 -21.28
C SER A 126 -14.88 18.51 -22.32
N GLN A 127 -13.96 17.64 -22.73
CA GLN A 127 -12.80 17.96 -23.58
C GLN A 127 -11.89 19.03 -22.98
N ALA A 128 -12.01 19.30 -21.68
CA ALA A 128 -11.12 20.21 -20.99
C ALA A 128 -9.68 19.68 -20.98
N VAL A 129 -8.73 20.58 -21.17
CA VAL A 129 -7.30 20.29 -21.14
C VAL A 129 -6.62 21.18 -20.11
N ASP A 130 -5.62 20.64 -19.42
CA ASP A 130 -4.76 21.38 -18.51
C ASP A 130 -3.32 20.84 -18.59
N GLY A 131 -2.38 21.63 -18.14
CA GLY A 131 -0.98 21.24 -18.09
C GLY A 131 -0.21 21.95 -16.98
N TYR A 132 0.90 21.38 -16.56
CA TYR A 132 1.71 21.89 -15.48
C TYR A 132 3.19 21.58 -15.71
N ASP A 133 4.05 22.43 -15.13
CA ASP A 133 5.49 22.29 -15.16
C ASP A 133 6.07 22.87 -13.87
N GLN A 134 6.52 22.01 -12.96
CA GLN A 134 6.91 22.35 -11.60
C GLN A 134 8.29 21.81 -11.29
N TYR A 135 9.14 22.64 -10.69
CA TYR A 135 10.47 22.26 -10.26
C TYR A 135 10.60 22.37 -8.75
N GLY A 136 11.31 21.40 -8.15
CA GLY A 136 11.65 21.36 -6.74
C GLY A 136 13.18 21.29 -6.54
N TYR A 137 13.62 21.78 -5.40
CA TYR A 137 14.99 21.64 -4.93
C TYR A 137 15.03 21.25 -3.47
N ASP A 138 15.71 20.13 -3.16
CA ASP A 138 15.80 19.54 -1.80
C ASP A 138 14.43 19.36 -1.11
N GLY A 139 13.41 18.99 -1.89
CA GLY A 139 12.06 18.73 -1.39
C GLY A 139 11.16 19.97 -1.29
N GLU A 140 11.68 21.16 -1.54
CA GLU A 140 10.94 22.41 -1.50
C GLU A 140 10.64 22.93 -2.91
N ASP A 141 9.54 23.69 -3.05
CA ASP A 141 9.17 24.33 -4.32
C ASP A 141 10.24 25.31 -4.77
N PHE A 142 10.69 25.16 -6.01
CA PHE A 142 11.71 26.03 -6.59
C PHE A 142 11.13 27.02 -7.63
N ILE A 143 10.46 26.51 -8.65
CA ILE A 143 9.84 27.35 -9.68
C ILE A 143 8.74 26.56 -10.40
N SER A 144 7.63 27.20 -10.76
CA SER A 144 6.52 26.60 -11.51
C SER A 144 6.05 27.50 -12.64
N LEU A 145 5.54 26.89 -13.72
CA LEU A 145 4.92 27.59 -14.83
C LEU A 145 3.44 27.84 -14.53
N ASP A 146 3.05 29.09 -14.52
CA ASP A 146 1.66 29.53 -14.64
C ASP A 146 1.28 29.51 -16.13
N LEU A 147 0.61 28.46 -16.55
CA LEU A 147 0.26 28.27 -17.96
C LEU A 147 -0.82 29.28 -18.45
N LYS A 148 -1.66 29.76 -17.53
CA LYS A 148 -2.70 30.74 -17.84
C LYS A 148 -2.14 32.12 -18.13
N ASP A 149 -1.27 32.60 -17.24
CA ASP A 149 -0.64 33.93 -17.36
C ASP A 149 0.65 33.87 -18.19
N LEU A 150 1.07 32.69 -18.57
CA LEU A 150 2.28 32.42 -19.39
C LEU A 150 3.53 33.06 -18.80
N ARG A 151 3.75 32.76 -17.52
CA ARG A 151 4.88 33.24 -16.71
C ARG A 151 5.28 32.23 -15.66
N TYR A 152 6.49 32.32 -15.17
CA TYR A 152 6.93 31.51 -14.05
C TYR A 152 6.64 32.15 -12.71
N VAL A 153 6.40 31.32 -11.68
CA VAL A 153 6.24 31.70 -10.29
C VAL A 153 7.45 31.19 -9.50
N ALA A 154 8.14 32.08 -8.80
CA ALA A 154 9.31 31.77 -7.98
C ALA A 154 8.96 32.01 -6.51
N PRO A 155 8.80 30.99 -5.67
CA PRO A 155 8.41 31.12 -4.27
C PRO A 155 9.57 31.60 -3.38
N ASN A 156 10.83 31.50 -3.86
CA ASN A 156 12.01 31.88 -3.10
C ASN A 156 12.95 32.77 -3.92
N GLN A 157 13.82 33.52 -3.23
CA GLN A 157 14.75 34.49 -3.84
C GLN A 157 15.75 33.82 -4.81
N GLN A 158 16.13 32.57 -4.52
CA GLN A 158 17.11 31.81 -5.33
C GLN A 158 16.56 31.45 -6.71
N ALA A 159 15.25 31.33 -6.85
CA ALA A 159 14.58 31.04 -8.11
C ALA A 159 14.32 32.30 -8.97
N VAL A 160 14.37 33.51 -8.40
CA VAL A 160 14.04 34.77 -9.11
C VAL A 160 14.90 34.98 -10.37
N ILE A 161 16.18 34.64 -10.32
CA ILE A 161 17.08 34.75 -11.51
C ILE A 161 16.58 33.83 -12.62
N THR A 162 16.20 32.59 -12.28
CA THR A 162 15.66 31.63 -13.26
C THR A 162 14.35 32.14 -13.84
N LYS A 163 13.43 32.61 -12.97
CA LYS A 163 12.16 33.21 -13.40
C LYS A 163 12.39 34.34 -14.40
N ASN A 164 13.23 35.31 -14.09
CA ASN A 164 13.49 36.44 -14.98
C ASN A 164 14.06 36.02 -16.33
N ASN A 165 14.97 35.04 -16.34
CA ASN A 165 15.55 34.53 -17.58
C ASN A 165 14.49 33.77 -18.40
N TRP A 166 13.67 32.95 -17.77
CA TRP A 166 12.68 32.13 -18.47
C TRP A 166 11.46 32.95 -18.94
N ASP A 167 11.00 33.93 -18.17
CA ASP A 167 9.92 34.82 -18.55
C ASP A 167 10.29 35.72 -19.75
N ASN A 168 11.59 36.05 -19.93
CA ASN A 168 12.07 36.83 -21.05
C ASN A 168 12.16 36.00 -22.34
N ASP A 169 12.15 34.67 -22.27
CA ASP A 169 12.12 33.79 -23.45
C ASP A 169 10.68 33.53 -23.89
N ARG A 170 10.09 34.51 -24.58
CA ARG A 170 8.70 34.40 -25.06
C ARG A 170 8.47 33.23 -26.03
N ALA A 171 9.50 32.90 -26.87
CA ALA A 171 9.41 31.79 -27.80
C ALA A 171 9.27 30.43 -27.04
N LYS A 172 10.05 30.27 -25.98
CA LYS A 172 9.95 29.10 -25.09
C LYS A 172 8.58 29.01 -24.41
N LEU A 173 8.07 30.12 -23.88
CA LEU A 173 6.78 30.14 -23.19
C LEU A 173 5.63 29.76 -24.15
N GLU A 174 5.60 30.30 -25.37
CA GLU A 174 4.59 29.95 -26.38
C GLU A 174 4.72 28.47 -26.82
N TYR A 175 5.96 27.98 -26.98
CA TYR A 175 6.21 26.55 -27.24
C TYR A 175 5.66 25.66 -26.12
N LEU A 176 5.92 26.00 -24.84
CA LEU A 176 5.42 25.23 -23.69
C LEU A 176 3.89 25.26 -23.62
N LYS A 177 3.27 26.40 -23.88
CA LYS A 177 1.80 26.50 -23.99
C LYS A 177 1.25 25.54 -25.03
N GLN A 178 1.80 25.58 -26.24
CA GLN A 178 1.39 24.67 -27.32
C GLN A 178 1.66 23.21 -26.94
N TYR A 179 2.80 22.93 -26.32
CA TYR A 179 3.14 21.59 -25.89
C TYR A 179 2.09 21.04 -24.90
N TYR A 180 1.81 21.75 -23.81
CA TYR A 180 0.89 21.25 -22.77
C TYR A 180 -0.57 21.20 -23.22
N THR A 181 -1.01 22.13 -24.07
CA THR A 181 -2.43 22.17 -24.48
C THR A 181 -2.74 21.38 -25.74
N GLN A 182 -1.74 20.98 -26.54
CA GLN A 182 -1.93 20.28 -27.81
C GLN A 182 -1.07 19.02 -27.92
N THR A 183 0.25 19.18 -28.03
CA THR A 183 1.16 18.05 -28.32
C THR A 183 1.10 16.97 -27.25
N CYS A 184 1.09 17.35 -25.97
CA CYS A 184 0.99 16.42 -24.84
C CYS A 184 -0.34 15.65 -24.87
N ILE A 185 -1.44 16.34 -25.16
CA ILE A 185 -2.78 15.73 -25.27
C ILE A 185 -2.87 14.75 -26.45
N GLU A 186 -2.26 15.09 -27.59
CA GLU A 186 -2.20 14.18 -28.74
C GLU A 186 -1.45 12.89 -28.41
N TRP A 187 -0.31 12.99 -27.73
CA TRP A 187 0.44 11.83 -27.25
C TRP A 187 -0.34 11.04 -26.19
N LEU A 188 -0.98 11.71 -25.22
CA LEU A 188 -1.82 11.07 -24.22
C LEU A 188 -2.92 10.23 -24.89
N LYS A 189 -3.68 10.81 -25.83
CA LYS A 189 -4.73 10.11 -26.58
C LYS A 189 -4.18 8.90 -27.35
N LYS A 190 -3.01 9.05 -27.98
CA LYS A 190 -2.32 7.97 -28.68
C LYS A 190 -1.93 6.82 -27.71
N TYR A 191 -1.39 7.14 -26.54
CA TYR A 191 -1.03 6.13 -25.55
C TYR A 191 -2.26 5.46 -24.93
N LEU A 192 -3.34 6.19 -24.68
CA LEU A 192 -4.61 5.61 -24.25
C LEU A 192 -5.16 4.61 -25.27
N GLN A 193 -5.04 4.89 -26.56
CA GLN A 193 -5.45 3.97 -27.62
C GLN A 193 -4.60 2.70 -27.62
N PHE A 194 -3.28 2.81 -27.58
CA PHE A 194 -2.36 1.64 -27.55
C PHE A 194 -2.50 0.83 -26.25
N GLY A 195 -2.67 1.52 -25.13
CA GLY A 195 -2.80 0.91 -23.80
C GLY A 195 -4.23 0.52 -23.44
N SER A 196 -5.21 0.66 -24.33
CA SER A 196 -6.65 0.57 -24.00
C SER A 196 -7.05 -0.71 -23.24
N SER A 197 -6.52 -1.86 -23.61
CA SER A 197 -6.80 -3.13 -22.93
C SER A 197 -6.24 -3.19 -21.50
N THR A 198 -5.18 -2.45 -21.22
CA THR A 198 -4.53 -2.39 -19.89
C THR A 198 -5.06 -1.23 -19.07
N LEU A 199 -5.10 -0.03 -19.66
CA LEU A 199 -5.56 1.22 -19.00
C LEU A 199 -7.07 1.24 -18.78
N GLY A 200 -7.84 0.56 -19.62
CA GLY A 200 -9.29 0.41 -19.49
C GLY A 200 -9.73 -0.74 -18.57
N ARG A 201 -8.78 -1.55 -18.04
CA ARG A 201 -9.13 -2.67 -17.18
C ARG A 201 -9.71 -2.20 -15.85
N THR A 202 -10.43 -3.10 -15.20
CA THR A 202 -10.87 -2.88 -13.82
C THR A 202 -10.50 -4.12 -13.01
N VAL A 203 -9.77 -3.94 -11.92
CA VAL A 203 -9.34 -5.02 -11.01
C VAL A 203 -9.87 -4.71 -9.62
N SER A 204 -10.57 -5.66 -9.03
CA SER A 204 -11.15 -5.50 -7.70
C SER A 204 -10.08 -5.54 -6.62
N PRO A 205 -10.17 -4.71 -5.56
CA PRO A 205 -9.23 -4.75 -4.46
C PRO A 205 -9.31 -6.04 -3.65
N GLU A 206 -8.18 -6.50 -3.17
CA GLU A 206 -8.06 -7.43 -2.06
C GLU A 206 -7.95 -6.61 -0.77
N VAL A 207 -8.84 -6.88 0.19
CA VAL A 207 -8.95 -6.09 1.43
C VAL A 207 -8.61 -6.95 2.62
N THR A 208 -7.68 -6.47 3.44
CA THR A 208 -7.28 -7.10 4.71
C THR A 208 -7.49 -6.09 5.84
N LEU A 209 -8.18 -6.51 6.90
CA LEU A 209 -8.31 -5.75 8.15
C LEU A 209 -7.59 -6.52 9.25
N LEU A 210 -6.56 -5.93 9.81
CA LEU A 210 -5.71 -6.58 10.80
C LEU A 210 -5.41 -5.66 11.98
N GLN A 211 -5.00 -6.29 13.07
CA GLN A 211 -4.49 -5.61 14.25
C GLN A 211 -2.96 -5.70 14.26
N LYS A 212 -2.31 -4.56 14.41
CA LYS A 212 -0.85 -4.49 14.58
C LYS A 212 -0.53 -3.55 15.74
N ASP A 213 0.09 -4.07 16.80
CA ASP A 213 0.39 -3.33 18.03
C ASP A 213 -0.84 -2.60 18.60
N SER A 214 -0.79 -1.28 18.70
CA SER A 214 -1.89 -0.42 19.13
C SER A 214 -2.72 0.15 17.97
N ARG A 215 -2.64 -0.44 16.76
CA ARG A 215 -3.32 0.05 15.56
C ARG A 215 -4.25 -0.99 14.97
N VAL A 216 -5.36 -0.51 14.42
CA VAL A 216 -6.21 -1.25 13.48
C VAL A 216 -5.85 -0.78 12.08
N VAL A 217 -5.42 -1.69 11.22
CA VAL A 217 -4.93 -1.38 9.88
C VAL A 217 -5.83 -2.03 8.84
N CYS A 218 -6.43 -1.21 7.99
CA CYS A 218 -7.10 -1.67 6.78
C CYS A 218 -6.17 -1.46 5.59
N HIS A 219 -5.81 -2.54 4.93
CA HIS A 219 -4.97 -2.55 3.73
C HIS A 219 -5.75 -3.06 2.54
N SER A 220 -5.80 -2.26 1.50
CA SER A 220 -6.39 -2.58 0.20
C SER A 220 -5.29 -2.62 -0.84
N THR A 221 -5.19 -3.70 -1.62
CA THR A 221 -4.13 -3.87 -2.64
C THR A 221 -4.64 -4.59 -3.87
N GLY A 222 -3.86 -4.55 -4.98
CA GLY A 222 -4.16 -5.27 -6.21
C GLY A 222 -5.29 -4.64 -7.05
N PHE A 223 -5.72 -3.42 -6.77
CA PHE A 223 -6.82 -2.77 -7.49
C PHE A 223 -6.34 -1.89 -8.65
N TYR A 224 -7.21 -1.72 -9.62
CA TYR A 224 -7.04 -0.81 -10.74
C TYR A 224 -8.42 -0.30 -11.22
N PRO A 225 -8.56 0.99 -11.51
CA PRO A 225 -7.60 2.08 -11.36
C PRO A 225 -7.35 2.47 -9.91
N ASP A 226 -6.58 3.56 -9.70
CA ASP A 226 -6.07 4.02 -8.41
C ASP A 226 -7.13 4.64 -7.47
N GLY A 227 -8.30 5.00 -8.01
CA GLY A 227 -9.39 5.62 -7.26
C GLY A 227 -10.06 4.62 -6.31
N VAL A 228 -9.73 4.66 -5.03
CA VAL A 228 -10.30 3.85 -3.96
C VAL A 228 -10.66 4.69 -2.75
N MET A 229 -11.79 4.40 -2.11
CA MET A 229 -12.20 5.01 -0.85
C MET A 229 -12.20 3.95 0.25
N ILE A 230 -11.47 4.20 1.33
CA ILE A 230 -11.42 3.34 2.51
C ILE A 230 -12.11 4.08 3.67
N THR A 231 -13.06 3.42 4.32
CA THR A 231 -13.75 3.93 5.49
C THR A 231 -13.59 2.93 6.65
N LEU A 232 -12.97 3.38 7.74
CA LEU A 232 -12.94 2.62 9.00
C LEU A 232 -14.15 2.99 9.83
N LYS A 233 -14.84 1.98 10.37
CA LYS A 233 -16.02 2.16 11.23
C LYS A 233 -15.80 1.46 12.56
N ARG A 234 -16.39 2.04 13.61
CA ARG A 234 -16.49 1.42 14.93
C ARG A 234 -17.95 1.34 15.32
N ASP A 235 -18.43 0.13 15.62
CA ASP A 235 -19.84 -0.11 15.97
C ASP A 235 -20.82 0.46 14.91
N GLY A 236 -20.41 0.39 13.62
CA GLY A 236 -21.18 0.90 12.47
C GLY A 236 -21.07 2.41 12.24
N VAL A 237 -20.32 3.16 13.06
CA VAL A 237 -20.10 4.60 12.93
C VAL A 237 -18.79 4.88 12.24
N ASP A 238 -18.81 5.76 11.22
CA ASP A 238 -17.62 6.16 10.46
C ASP A 238 -16.63 6.90 11.37
N MET A 239 -15.36 6.48 11.32
CA MET A 239 -14.26 7.11 12.05
C MET A 239 -13.54 8.07 11.11
N HIS A 240 -13.40 9.33 11.53
CA HIS A 240 -12.69 10.35 10.76
C HIS A 240 -11.53 10.95 11.56
N GLU A 241 -11.74 11.13 12.85
CA GLU A 241 -10.70 11.57 13.79
C GLU A 241 -9.81 10.36 14.13
N ASP A 242 -8.52 10.57 14.29
CA ASP A 242 -7.52 9.54 14.62
C ASP A 242 -7.25 8.49 13.52
N VAL A 243 -7.80 8.67 12.30
CA VAL A 243 -7.48 7.83 11.14
C VAL A 243 -6.36 8.46 10.33
N ASP A 244 -5.23 7.77 10.25
CA ASP A 244 -4.14 8.10 9.35
C ASP A 244 -4.39 7.42 7.99
N MET A 245 -4.65 8.24 6.97
CA MET A 245 -4.91 7.77 5.61
C MET A 245 -3.65 7.86 4.78
N GLY A 246 -3.08 6.71 4.44
CA GLY A 246 -1.93 6.62 3.55
C GLY A 246 -2.24 7.05 2.11
N GLU A 247 -1.21 7.41 1.38
CA GLU A 247 -1.30 7.67 -0.06
C GLU A 247 -1.59 6.39 -0.84
N THR A 248 -2.16 6.53 -2.05
CA THR A 248 -2.27 5.42 -3.00
C THR A 248 -0.92 5.19 -3.64
N LEU A 249 -0.36 3.99 -3.49
CA LEU A 249 0.96 3.61 -3.98
C LEU A 249 0.86 2.59 -5.11
N PRO A 250 1.74 2.64 -6.12
CA PRO A 250 1.78 1.66 -7.19
C PRO A 250 2.44 0.35 -6.75
N ASN A 251 1.92 -0.78 -7.25
CA ASN A 251 2.55 -2.11 -7.19
C ASN A 251 3.39 -2.36 -8.45
N GLU A 252 4.30 -3.33 -8.41
CA GLU A 252 5.16 -3.70 -9.56
C GLU A 252 4.36 -4.21 -10.78
N ASP A 253 3.18 -4.78 -10.55
CA ASP A 253 2.30 -5.32 -11.61
C ASP A 253 1.38 -4.27 -12.25
N GLY A 254 1.50 -3.01 -11.84
CA GLY A 254 0.69 -1.88 -12.32
C GLY A 254 -0.70 -1.82 -11.71
N THR A 255 -0.95 -2.52 -10.61
CA THR A 255 -2.07 -2.28 -9.71
C THR A 255 -1.66 -1.31 -8.60
N PHE A 256 -2.58 -0.99 -7.69
CA PHE A 256 -2.34 -0.04 -6.61
C PHE A 256 -2.61 -0.65 -5.25
N GLN A 257 -2.10 0.01 -4.22
CA GLN A 257 -2.37 -0.27 -2.83
C GLN A 257 -2.62 1.02 -2.04
N LYS A 258 -3.44 0.91 -1.00
CA LYS A 258 -3.72 2.00 -0.07
C LYS A 258 -4.02 1.44 1.31
N ARG A 259 -3.67 2.18 2.36
CA ARG A 259 -3.96 1.78 3.74
C ARG A 259 -4.63 2.90 4.51
N ALA A 260 -5.41 2.50 5.53
CA ALA A 260 -5.92 3.38 6.56
C ALA A 260 -5.57 2.77 7.92
N GLU A 261 -5.03 3.58 8.83
CA GLU A 261 -4.62 3.16 10.16
C GLU A 261 -5.36 3.95 11.22
N LEU A 262 -5.91 3.25 12.23
CA LEU A 262 -6.56 3.85 13.39
C LEU A 262 -5.80 3.45 14.65
N THR A 263 -5.34 4.42 15.44
CA THR A 263 -4.72 4.15 16.73
C THR A 263 -5.77 3.87 17.79
N VAL A 264 -5.75 2.66 18.38
CA VAL A 264 -6.72 2.22 19.38
C VAL A 264 -6.03 1.47 20.49
N SER A 265 -6.30 1.82 21.76
CA SER A 265 -5.77 1.07 22.90
C SER A 265 -6.25 -0.37 22.91
N LEU A 266 -5.49 -1.29 23.56
CA LEU A 266 -5.86 -2.70 23.71
C LEU A 266 -7.24 -2.88 24.34
N GLU A 267 -7.58 -2.04 25.33
CA GLU A 267 -8.88 -2.07 25.98
C GLU A 267 -10.01 -1.54 25.08
N GLY A 268 -9.71 -0.51 24.27
CA GLY A 268 -10.65 0.07 23.31
C GLY A 268 -11.04 -0.92 22.21
N ARG A 269 -10.12 -1.81 21.81
CA ARG A 269 -10.37 -2.84 20.78
C ARG A 269 -11.29 -3.96 21.26
N LYS A 270 -11.23 -4.31 22.55
CA LYS A 270 -12.13 -5.32 23.15
C LYS A 270 -13.56 -4.83 23.35
N LYS A 271 -13.78 -3.52 23.25
CA LYS A 271 -15.08 -2.88 23.57
C LYS A 271 -15.87 -2.44 22.33
N GLY A 272 -15.47 -2.80 21.11
CA GLY A 272 -16.19 -2.40 19.91
C GLY A 272 -15.85 -3.28 18.71
N GLU A 273 -16.79 -3.37 17.78
CA GLU A 273 -16.58 -4.00 16.48
C GLU A 273 -15.95 -3.01 15.51
N PHE A 274 -14.81 -3.35 14.94
CA PHE A 274 -14.17 -2.57 13.89
C PHE A 274 -14.44 -3.20 12.53
N THR A 275 -14.89 -2.38 11.60
CA THR A 275 -15.08 -2.77 10.21
C THR A 275 -14.31 -1.83 9.28
N CYS A 276 -13.84 -2.37 8.16
CA CYS A 276 -13.30 -1.61 7.05
C CYS A 276 -14.21 -1.80 5.84
N GLU A 277 -14.68 -0.71 5.28
CA GLU A 277 -15.42 -0.67 4.02
C GLU A 277 -14.55 -0.04 2.94
N VAL A 278 -14.36 -0.77 1.84
CA VAL A 278 -13.57 -0.31 0.68
C VAL A 278 -14.48 -0.21 -0.53
N ALA A 279 -14.69 1.02 -1.01
CA ALA A 279 -15.45 1.31 -2.22
C ALA A 279 -14.49 1.52 -3.39
N HIS A 280 -14.75 0.82 -4.49
CA HIS A 280 -13.98 0.89 -5.73
C HIS A 280 -14.90 0.70 -6.93
N LYS A 281 -14.56 1.28 -8.09
CA LYS A 281 -15.40 1.19 -9.29
C LYS A 281 -15.58 -0.24 -9.83
N SER A 282 -14.83 -1.22 -9.33
CA SER A 282 -14.94 -2.62 -9.73
C SER A 282 -16.22 -3.31 -9.28
N GLY A 283 -16.99 -2.73 -8.35
CA GLY A 283 -18.22 -3.34 -7.88
C GLY A 283 -18.75 -2.79 -6.57
N LYS A 284 -19.50 -3.65 -5.87
CA LYS A 284 -20.03 -3.29 -4.55
C LYS A 284 -18.90 -3.11 -3.53
N PRO A 285 -19.07 -2.24 -2.53
CA PRO A 285 -18.10 -2.07 -1.47
C PRO A 285 -17.76 -3.40 -0.79
N ILE A 286 -16.48 -3.60 -0.51
CA ILE A 286 -15.98 -4.77 0.22
C ILE A 286 -15.90 -4.40 1.69
N VAL A 287 -16.55 -5.20 2.54
CA VAL A 287 -16.57 -5.00 3.99
C VAL A 287 -15.79 -6.11 4.68
N LYS A 288 -14.85 -5.73 5.55
CA LYS A 288 -14.10 -6.64 6.43
C LYS A 288 -14.34 -6.28 7.88
N ILE A 289 -14.53 -7.30 8.71
CA ILE A 289 -14.71 -7.17 10.16
C ILE A 289 -13.40 -7.60 10.83
N LEU A 290 -12.94 -6.85 11.82
CA LEU A 290 -11.76 -7.20 12.60
C LEU A 290 -12.09 -8.37 13.51
N ILE A 291 -11.43 -9.50 13.27
CA ILE A 291 -11.45 -10.63 14.19
C ILE A 291 -10.33 -10.37 15.20
N VAL A 292 -10.73 -10.00 16.43
CA VAL A 292 -9.77 -9.88 17.53
C VAL A 292 -9.41 -11.31 17.96
N GLU A 293 -8.26 -11.80 17.61
CA GLU A 293 -7.72 -13.02 18.19
C GLU A 293 -7.44 -12.74 19.68
N GLU A 294 -8.23 -13.37 20.54
CA GLU A 294 -7.90 -13.38 21.97
C GLU A 294 -6.56 -14.09 22.11
N GLY A 295 -5.53 -13.34 22.41
CA GLY A 295 -4.17 -13.88 22.62
C GLY A 295 -4.26 -15.04 23.61
N ILE A 296 -3.82 -16.22 23.18
CA ILE A 296 -3.77 -17.42 24.02
C ILE A 296 -3.10 -17.00 25.32
N ASN A 297 -3.80 -17.19 26.44
CA ASN A 297 -3.28 -16.82 27.75
C ASN A 297 -2.16 -17.80 28.13
N LEU A 298 -0.98 -17.59 27.56
CA LEU A 298 0.21 -18.43 27.72
C LEU A 298 0.53 -18.65 29.21
N VAL A 299 0.29 -17.61 30.03
CA VAL A 299 0.48 -17.67 31.48
C VAL A 299 -0.50 -18.67 32.11
N GLY A 300 -1.76 -18.70 31.69
CA GLY A 300 -2.74 -19.67 32.17
C GLY A 300 -2.39 -21.09 31.75
N ILE A 301 -1.88 -21.29 30.54
CA ILE A 301 -1.44 -22.61 30.06
C ILE A 301 -0.21 -23.07 30.83
N ILE A 302 0.79 -22.22 31.02
CA ILE A 302 2.00 -22.54 31.80
C ILE A 302 1.64 -22.90 33.25
N ILE A 303 0.79 -22.10 33.92
CA ILE A 303 0.33 -22.39 35.28
C ILE A 303 -0.42 -23.74 35.31
N GLY A 304 -1.30 -24.01 34.36
CA GLY A 304 -2.01 -25.29 34.24
C GLY A 304 -1.06 -26.47 34.07
N CYS A 305 -0.04 -26.35 33.22
CA CYS A 305 0.98 -27.40 33.01
C CYS A 305 1.83 -27.64 34.27
N VAL A 306 2.20 -26.58 34.97
CA VAL A 306 2.99 -26.70 36.23
C VAL A 306 2.14 -27.38 37.30
N ILE A 307 0.88 -27.02 37.49
CA ILE A 307 -0.02 -27.68 38.45
C ILE A 307 -0.19 -29.16 38.10
N ALA A 308 -0.41 -29.50 36.82
CA ALA A 308 -0.53 -30.90 36.39
C ALA A 308 0.75 -31.71 36.66
N ALA A 309 1.94 -31.13 36.45
CA ALA A 309 3.22 -31.76 36.75
C ALA A 309 3.39 -32.00 38.27
N LEU A 310 3.04 -31.02 39.09
CA LEU A 310 3.11 -31.17 40.57
C LEU A 310 2.17 -32.23 41.11
N VAL A 311 0.93 -32.34 40.56
CA VAL A 311 0.00 -33.40 40.90
C VAL A 311 0.54 -34.78 40.53
N LEU A 312 1.13 -34.93 39.35
CA LEU A 312 1.76 -36.17 38.91
C LEU A 312 2.92 -36.59 39.83
N ILE A 313 3.79 -35.63 40.19
CA ILE A 313 4.89 -35.88 41.16
C ILE A 313 4.32 -36.32 42.48
N GLY A 314 3.28 -35.66 43.02
CA GLY A 314 2.59 -36.02 44.26
C GLY A 314 2.03 -37.45 44.25
N VAL A 315 1.40 -37.85 43.13
CA VAL A 315 0.88 -39.21 42.94
C VAL A 315 2.00 -40.22 42.90
N VAL A 316 3.11 -39.96 42.21
CA VAL A 316 4.25 -40.86 42.16
C VAL A 316 4.90 -41.04 43.56
N VAL A 317 5.10 -39.93 44.28
CA VAL A 317 5.61 -39.96 45.65
C VAL A 317 4.68 -40.75 46.57
N ALA A 318 3.36 -40.56 46.48
CA ALA A 318 2.37 -41.34 47.27
C ALA A 318 2.46 -42.84 46.98
N ILE A 319 2.59 -43.22 45.71
CA ILE A 319 2.74 -44.64 45.29
C ILE A 319 4.05 -45.21 45.83
N VAL A 320 5.18 -44.46 45.74
CA VAL A 320 6.47 -44.92 46.29
C VAL A 320 6.39 -45.08 47.81
N MET A 321 5.73 -44.12 48.52
CA MET A 321 5.57 -44.21 49.98
C MET A 321 4.66 -45.38 50.39
N MET A 322 3.59 -45.66 49.64
CA MET A 322 2.75 -46.82 49.86
C MET A 322 3.49 -48.13 49.64
N LYS A 323 4.32 -48.24 48.59
CA LYS A 323 5.19 -49.40 48.37
C LYS A 323 6.22 -49.58 49.49
N LYS A 324 6.84 -48.50 50.00
CA LYS A 324 7.78 -48.56 51.12
C LYS A 324 7.07 -49.01 52.44
N LYS A 325 5.84 -48.59 52.69
CA LYS A 325 5.04 -49.06 53.87
C LYS A 325 4.61 -50.52 53.71
N GLY A 326 4.29 -50.98 52.50
CA GLY A 326 3.97 -52.38 52.22
C GLY A 326 5.15 -53.31 52.42
N TYR A 327 6.36 -52.88 52.08
CA TYR A 327 7.61 -53.68 52.30
C TYR A 327 7.99 -53.82 53.78
N LYS A 328 7.57 -52.91 54.65
CA LYS A 328 7.81 -53.04 56.11
C LYS A 328 6.83 -53.98 56.84
N LYS A 329 5.73 -54.38 56.17
CA LYS A 329 4.71 -55.31 56.75
C LYS A 329 4.80 -56.73 56.19
N ALA A 330 5.62 -56.98 55.15
CA ALA A 330 5.79 -58.31 54.52
C ALA A 330 6.99 -59.10 55.10
N GLY A 331 7.38 -58.84 56.35
CA GLY A 331 8.40 -59.61 57.12
C GLY A 331 7.84 -60.55 58.12
N GLN A 332 6.66 -61.16 57.89
CA GLN A 332 6.22 -62.35 58.65
C GLN A 332 4.97 -62.99 58.03
N SER A 333 5.12 -64.29 57.75
CA SER A 333 4.12 -65.35 57.48
C SER A 333 3.61 -65.55 56.05
N ASP A 334 3.85 -66.71 55.66
CA ASP A 334 3.45 -67.72 54.68
C ASP A 334 2.09 -67.62 53.98
N SER A 335 2.17 -68.09 52.74
CA SER A 335 1.22 -68.90 51.92
C SER A 335 -0.07 -68.26 51.40
N ASP A 336 -0.16 -68.50 50.10
CA ASP A 336 -1.30 -68.76 49.21
C ASP A 336 -2.21 -67.64 48.71
N SER A 337 -2.16 -67.60 47.41
CA SER A 337 -3.23 -67.42 46.41
C SER A 337 -3.96 -66.08 46.27
N ASP A 338 -4.07 -65.84 45.01
CA ASP A 338 -5.09 -65.09 44.30
C ASP A 338 -4.87 -63.61 43.95
N THR A 339 -4.55 -63.46 42.70
CA THR A 339 -4.44 -62.20 41.96
C THR A 339 -5.80 -61.63 41.62
N SER A 340 -6.42 -60.88 42.52
CA SER A 340 -7.52 -59.97 42.17
C SER A 340 -7.60 -58.77 43.11
N ASP A 341 -6.60 -57.84 42.97
CA ASP A 341 -6.64 -56.60 43.70
C ASP A 341 -7.30 -55.51 42.82
N PRO A 342 -8.46 -55.00 43.18
CA PRO A 342 -9.16 -53.94 42.40
C PRO A 342 -8.35 -52.64 42.29
N LYS A 343 -7.34 -52.46 43.13
CA LYS A 343 -6.45 -51.24 43.13
C LYS A 343 -5.49 -51.17 41.95
N VAL A 344 -5.09 -52.32 41.36
CA VAL A 344 -4.22 -52.37 40.20
C VAL A 344 -5.00 -52.01 38.93
N ARG A 345 -6.29 -52.28 38.87
CA ARG A 345 -7.16 -51.94 37.72
C ARG A 345 -7.40 -50.44 37.61
N PHE A 346 -7.39 -49.68 38.73
CA PHE A 346 -7.58 -48.25 38.74
C PHE A 346 -6.36 -47.46 38.22
N ILE A 347 -5.15 -47.96 38.41
CA ILE A 347 -3.92 -47.33 38.01
C ILE A 347 -3.67 -47.49 36.48
N LEU A 348 -4.16 -48.59 35.89
CA LEU A 348 -4.07 -48.83 34.45
C LEU A 348 -5.06 -48.03 33.62
N GLN A 349 -6.15 -47.57 34.24
CA GLN A 349 -7.23 -46.81 33.57
C GLN A 349 -6.90 -45.32 33.43
N PHE A 350 -5.93 -44.79 34.18
CA PHE A 350 -5.49 -43.38 34.06
C PHE A 350 -4.39 -43.14 33.01
N ARG A 351 -3.71 -44.18 32.52
CA ARG A 351 -2.61 -44.04 31.55
C ARG A 351 -3.00 -43.36 30.20
N PRO A 352 -4.16 -43.64 29.56
CA PRO A 352 -4.46 -43.04 28.27
C PRO A 352 -4.83 -41.56 28.32
N GLY A 353 -5.42 -41.09 29.44
CA GLY A 353 -5.84 -39.69 29.59
C GLY A 353 -4.69 -38.73 29.82
N VAL A 354 -3.70 -39.13 30.63
CA VAL A 354 -2.53 -38.31 30.95
C VAL A 354 -1.61 -38.19 29.75
N LEU A 355 -1.45 -39.27 28.95
CA LEU A 355 -0.64 -39.25 27.73
C LEU A 355 -1.25 -38.33 26.67
N LYS A 356 -2.57 -38.32 26.53
CA LYS A 356 -3.29 -37.42 25.64
C LYS A 356 -3.18 -35.94 26.06
N LEU A 357 -3.17 -35.64 27.36
CA LEU A 357 -2.99 -34.27 27.87
C LEU A 357 -1.55 -33.78 27.63
N LEU A 358 -0.54 -34.60 27.82
CA LEU A 358 0.85 -34.28 27.54
C LEU A 358 1.12 -34.12 26.04
N GLN A 359 0.50 -34.96 25.20
CA GLN A 359 0.57 -34.81 23.74
C GLN A 359 -0.13 -33.53 23.25
N ALA A 360 -1.27 -33.16 23.84
CA ALA A 360 -1.96 -31.92 23.53
C ALA A 360 -1.15 -30.67 23.95
N CYS A 361 -0.45 -30.72 25.10
CA CYS A 361 0.46 -29.65 25.51
C CYS A 361 1.69 -29.53 24.59
N ALA A 362 2.27 -30.66 24.16
CA ALA A 362 3.43 -30.68 23.29
C ALA A 362 3.10 -30.19 21.87
N SER A 363 1.95 -30.58 21.31
CA SER A 363 1.53 -30.14 19.96
C SER A 363 1.15 -28.66 19.88
N GLN A 364 0.80 -28.01 21.00
CA GLN A 364 0.54 -26.57 21.03
C GLN A 364 1.83 -25.73 21.17
N ILE A 365 2.91 -26.30 21.66
CA ILE A 365 4.22 -25.64 21.76
C ILE A 365 4.91 -25.64 20.39
N ASP A 366 4.83 -26.75 19.64
CA ASP A 366 5.45 -26.89 18.31
C ASP A 366 4.75 -26.07 17.20
N SER A 367 3.50 -25.67 17.39
CA SER A 367 2.77 -24.87 16.38
C SER A 367 3.06 -23.37 16.45
N ASN A 368 3.80 -22.87 17.44
CA ASN A 368 4.07 -21.44 17.63
C ASN A 368 5.51 -21.02 17.33
N ASP A 369 6.40 -21.94 16.86
CA ASP A 369 7.79 -21.61 16.51
C ASP A 369 8.00 -21.28 15.01
N PHE A 370 6.91 -21.21 14.20
CA PHE A 370 6.96 -20.79 12.81
C PHE A 370 5.81 -19.80 12.51
N GLY A 371 6.03 -18.52 12.81
CA GLY A 371 5.16 -17.41 12.46
C GLY A 371 5.90 -16.09 12.47
#